data_002a158c44d4f4f6dd0be53fa77de6d9
#
_entry.id   002a158c44d4f4f6dd0be53fa77de6d9
#
_cell.length_a   1.000
_cell.length_b   1.000
_cell.length_c   1.000
_cell.angle_alpha   90.00
_cell.angle_beta   90.00
_cell.angle_gamma   90.00
#
_symmetry.space_group_name_H-M   'P 1'
#
loop_
_entity.id
_entity.type
_entity.pdbx_description
1 polymer ?
#
loop_
_entity_poly.entity_id
_entity_poly.type
_entity_poly.pdbx_seq_one_letter_code
_entity_poly.pdbx_strand_id
1 'polypeptide(L)'
;MVVMTGSRGIRVRYAGAVNFASKLVSTLTGLIFVTMVSRRLSEEEFGLWSFFGVWLQYFVIPSTFVNYWVVRYASRGFRVGKTSLILTSILTLTSMLVFMVASQYILYSNISLSYLQAVIMVLLLQIPAEYFASNLDAIATALAPEFTGYGGILLEVVKLSSGFILVNYYRLGLVGALLSYVIAKYFYSSFIFIMFRGSFSGGFNSSLAFKWVKLSWLPAYSIIPGYVRSLETPIITFLIRFPDPSIPFRVLAHLKAVSTISSVISYAGMLSSALYPKILSGGSREDVESALKYVLMFAFPMVFGVLAMSETFLSLLRAEYAVSYQALYLGAISVLPSLVAGVLSSAIIGFERVDVMDNVDLRGYLASKLFTYPSISLTLNVLYIICLYLVFNAVSPFIYDPSMLVSIWILLGLIINLILCLKFYLDSKRIMGVRFPWVNVSKYMFSSAIMFSMLYLSGFGTVVSREFVEVFKYSLFGVALGAMVYGITLMAFDVEFRRLIQHSISWFRGRILKGKFIF
;
A
#
# COMPACT_ATOMS: atom_id res chain seq x y z
N MET A 1 35.15 -11.17 11.79
CA MET A 1 33.79 -10.65 11.96
C MET A 1 33.90 -9.38 12.80
N VAL A 2 33.78 -8.19 12.19
CA VAL A 2 34.03 -6.91 12.88
C VAL A 2 32.69 -6.36 13.34
N VAL A 3 32.48 -6.36 14.66
CA VAL A 3 31.29 -5.78 15.29
C VAL A 3 31.42 -4.26 15.31
N MET A 4 30.40 -3.54 14.88
CA MET A 4 30.34 -2.09 15.08
C MET A 4 30.18 -1.77 16.57
N THR A 5 31.20 -1.20 17.19
CA THR A 5 31.10 -0.55 18.51
C THR A 5 30.45 0.81 18.30
N GLY A 6 29.19 0.94 18.66
CA GLY A 6 28.46 2.21 18.63
C GLY A 6 27.03 2.10 18.13
N SER A 7 26.20 1.19 18.67
CA SER A 7 24.76 1.26 18.51
C SER A 7 24.23 2.43 19.33
N ARG A 8 23.96 3.56 18.71
CA ARG A 8 22.99 4.52 19.27
C ARG A 8 21.71 3.73 19.50
N GLY A 9 21.27 3.57 20.74
CA GLY A 9 20.05 2.81 21.05
C GLY A 9 18.90 3.34 20.18
N ILE A 10 18.27 2.45 19.43
CA ILE A 10 17.14 2.80 18.56
C ILE A 10 16.06 3.46 19.41
N ARG A 11 15.76 4.72 19.16
CA ARG A 11 14.70 5.45 19.84
C ARG A 11 13.35 5.10 19.23
N VAL A 12 12.82 3.93 19.56
CA VAL A 12 11.62 3.32 18.94
C VAL A 12 10.44 4.30 18.87
N ARG A 13 10.17 5.04 19.94
CA ARG A 13 9.08 6.03 19.99
C ARG A 13 9.29 7.19 19.00
N TYR A 14 10.52 7.68 18.92
CA TYR A 14 10.88 8.79 18.03
C TYR A 14 10.83 8.36 16.56
N ALA A 15 11.47 7.25 16.24
CA ALA A 15 11.43 6.68 14.89
C ALA A 15 9.99 6.37 14.44
N GLY A 16 9.17 5.81 15.34
CA GLY A 16 7.75 5.57 15.08
C GLY A 16 6.98 6.85 14.76
N ALA A 17 7.19 7.93 15.54
CA ALA A 17 6.52 9.21 15.31
C ALA A 17 6.95 9.86 13.98
N VAL A 18 8.26 9.84 13.66
CA VAL A 18 8.79 10.40 12.40
C VAL A 18 8.25 9.62 11.20
N ASN A 19 8.26 8.28 11.25
CA ASN A 19 7.76 7.43 10.18
C ASN A 19 6.24 7.59 9.99
N PHE A 20 5.49 7.76 11.08
CA PHE A 20 4.05 8.04 11.01
C PHE A 20 3.78 9.39 10.34
N ALA A 21 4.49 10.45 10.76
CA ALA A 21 4.37 11.76 10.13
C ALA A 21 4.73 11.72 8.63
N SER A 22 5.81 11.00 8.27
CA SER A 22 6.20 10.79 6.88
C SER A 22 5.09 10.09 6.08
N LYS A 23 4.44 9.09 6.66
CA LYS A 23 3.31 8.39 6.00
C LYS A 23 2.11 9.28 5.78
N LEU A 24 1.77 10.15 6.74
CA LEU A 24 0.69 11.13 6.57
C LEU A 24 1.03 12.11 5.42
N VAL A 25 2.25 12.64 5.41
CA VAL A 25 2.73 13.49 4.31
C VAL A 25 2.65 12.74 2.98
N SER A 26 3.16 11.51 2.91
CA SER A 26 3.13 10.69 1.70
C SER A 26 1.71 10.41 1.19
N THR A 27 0.75 10.28 2.10
CA THR A 27 -0.66 10.10 1.73
C THR A 27 -1.23 11.33 1.03
N LEU A 28 -1.04 12.49 1.64
CA LEU A 28 -1.53 13.76 1.10
C LEU A 28 -0.83 14.12 -0.21
N THR A 29 0.49 14.04 -0.23
CA THR A 29 1.30 14.33 -1.43
C THR A 29 1.06 13.32 -2.54
N GLY A 30 0.85 12.06 -2.19
CA GLY A 30 0.48 11.00 -3.12
C GLY A 30 -0.84 11.30 -3.82
N LEU A 31 -1.86 11.70 -3.08
CA LEU A 31 -3.15 12.10 -3.65
C LEU A 31 -3.00 13.33 -4.58
N ILE A 32 -2.26 14.36 -4.13
CA ILE A 32 -1.98 15.55 -4.96
C ILE A 32 -1.26 15.15 -6.25
N PHE A 33 -0.24 14.29 -6.16
CA PHE A 33 0.52 13.83 -7.33
C PHE A 33 -0.37 13.06 -8.30
N VAL A 34 -1.16 12.09 -7.82
CA VAL A 34 -2.07 11.30 -8.66
C VAL A 34 -3.11 12.20 -9.31
N THR A 35 -3.67 13.16 -8.57
CA THR A 35 -4.63 14.14 -9.12
C THR A 35 -3.98 14.99 -10.21
N MET A 36 -2.76 15.47 -9.98
CA MET A 36 -2.01 16.25 -10.97
C MET A 36 -1.77 15.44 -12.26
N VAL A 37 -1.32 14.19 -12.11
CA VAL A 37 -1.05 13.30 -13.24
C VAL A 37 -2.33 12.94 -13.98
N SER A 38 -3.39 12.52 -13.28
CA SER A 38 -4.66 12.09 -13.89
C SER A 38 -5.36 13.20 -14.68
N ARG A 39 -5.19 14.46 -14.26
CA ARG A 39 -5.77 15.62 -14.96
C ARG A 39 -4.98 16.07 -16.21
N ARG A 40 -3.73 15.64 -16.35
CA ARG A 40 -2.84 16.02 -17.45
C ARG A 40 -2.65 14.93 -18.49
N LEU A 41 -2.77 13.68 -18.09
CA LEU A 41 -2.69 12.55 -18.99
C LEU A 41 -4.04 12.27 -19.68
N SER A 42 -4.00 11.64 -20.85
CA SER A 42 -5.19 11.00 -21.40
C SER A 42 -5.62 9.82 -20.51
N GLU A 43 -6.85 9.35 -20.70
CA GLU A 43 -7.34 8.18 -19.96
C GLU A 43 -6.48 6.94 -20.19
N GLU A 44 -6.07 6.73 -21.45
CA GLU A 44 -5.17 5.63 -21.83
C GLU A 44 -3.78 5.77 -21.24
N GLU A 45 -3.18 6.96 -21.29
CA GLU A 45 -1.88 7.24 -20.68
C GLU A 45 -1.89 7.04 -19.17
N PHE A 46 -2.98 7.41 -18.48
CA PHE A 46 -3.14 7.19 -17.06
C PHE A 46 -3.27 5.69 -16.73
N GLY A 47 -3.97 4.93 -17.58
CA GLY A 47 -4.03 3.48 -17.50
C GLY A 47 -2.66 2.83 -17.72
N LEU A 48 -1.91 3.29 -18.73
CA LEU A 48 -0.54 2.86 -19.00
C LEU A 48 0.40 3.17 -17.84
N TRP A 49 0.27 4.35 -17.22
CA TRP A 49 1.03 4.68 -16.02
C TRP A 49 0.79 3.70 -14.88
N SER A 50 -0.47 3.31 -14.68
CA SER A 50 -0.83 2.27 -13.71
C SER A 50 -0.25 0.91 -14.06
N PHE A 51 -0.35 0.52 -15.34
CA PHE A 51 0.20 -0.72 -15.87
C PHE A 51 1.73 -0.80 -15.66
N PHE A 52 2.48 0.23 -16.06
CA PHE A 52 3.94 0.25 -15.90
C PHE A 52 4.37 0.19 -14.44
N GLY A 53 3.59 0.78 -13.51
CA GLY A 53 3.82 0.67 -12.08
C GLY A 53 3.77 -0.77 -11.57
N VAL A 54 2.80 -1.57 -12.04
CA VAL A 54 2.66 -2.99 -11.70
C VAL A 54 3.71 -3.83 -12.45
N TRP A 55 3.88 -3.58 -13.74
CA TRP A 55 4.82 -4.32 -14.59
C TRP A 55 6.25 -4.26 -14.05
N LEU A 56 6.70 -3.08 -13.66
CA LEU A 56 8.04 -2.88 -13.10
C LEU A 56 8.28 -3.67 -11.80
N GLN A 57 7.25 -3.84 -10.98
CA GLN A 57 7.38 -4.55 -9.70
C GLN A 57 7.89 -5.99 -9.88
N TYR A 58 7.54 -6.68 -10.97
CA TYR A 58 8.03 -8.05 -11.21
C TYR A 58 9.55 -8.10 -11.38
N PHE A 59 10.14 -7.08 -11.98
CA PHE A 59 11.58 -6.99 -12.18
C PHE A 59 12.34 -6.56 -10.92
N VAL A 60 11.63 -6.01 -9.93
CA VAL A 60 12.22 -5.55 -8.66
C VAL A 60 12.08 -6.61 -7.54
N ILE A 61 11.28 -7.68 -7.74
CA ILE A 61 11.12 -8.77 -6.76
C ILE A 61 12.44 -9.26 -6.16
N PRO A 62 13.51 -9.53 -6.94
CA PRO A 62 14.73 -10.08 -6.38
C PRO A 62 15.42 -9.18 -5.34
N SER A 63 15.15 -7.86 -5.34
CA SER A 63 15.69 -6.95 -4.33
C SER A 63 15.23 -7.32 -2.91
N THR A 64 14.00 -7.83 -2.77
CA THR A 64 13.41 -8.16 -1.47
C THR A 64 14.17 -9.28 -0.77
N PHE A 65 14.80 -10.19 -1.50
CA PHE A 65 15.59 -11.28 -0.93
C PHE A 65 16.85 -10.78 -0.24
N VAL A 66 17.56 -9.85 -0.88
CA VAL A 66 18.75 -9.24 -0.27
C VAL A 66 18.35 -8.37 0.92
N ASN A 67 17.31 -7.55 0.77
CA ASN A 67 16.86 -6.61 1.79
C ASN A 67 16.42 -7.31 3.09
N TYR A 68 15.78 -8.46 2.99
CA TYR A 68 15.41 -9.28 4.14
C TYR A 68 16.62 -9.64 5.02
N TRP A 69 17.71 -10.07 4.40
CA TRP A 69 18.94 -10.44 5.10
C TRP A 69 19.70 -9.21 5.60
N VAL A 70 19.71 -8.12 4.84
CA VAL A 70 20.33 -6.85 5.24
C VAL A 70 19.77 -6.39 6.57
N VAL A 71 18.44 -6.30 6.71
CA VAL A 71 17.82 -5.88 7.97
C VAL A 71 18.24 -6.79 9.11
N ARG A 72 18.20 -8.11 8.93
CA ARG A 72 18.51 -9.07 10.01
C ARG A 72 19.96 -9.03 10.46
N TYR A 73 20.90 -8.92 9.52
CA TYR A 73 22.33 -8.95 9.87
C TYR A 73 22.82 -7.58 10.34
N ALA A 74 22.41 -6.48 9.69
CA ALA A 74 22.79 -5.13 10.10
C ALA A 74 22.26 -4.78 11.51
N SER A 75 21.02 -5.16 11.85
CA SER A 75 20.47 -4.97 13.21
C SER A 75 21.23 -5.72 14.29
N ARG A 76 21.97 -6.80 13.92
CA ARG A 76 22.84 -7.56 14.82
C ARG A 76 24.28 -7.03 14.86
N GLY A 77 24.55 -5.87 14.25
CA GLY A 77 25.87 -5.23 14.25
C GLY A 77 26.86 -5.73 13.20
N PHE A 78 26.44 -6.56 12.23
CA PHE A 78 27.32 -7.00 11.15
C PHE A 78 27.47 -5.92 10.09
N ARG A 79 28.70 -5.71 9.59
CA ARG A 79 28.97 -4.82 8.47
C ARG A 79 28.63 -5.50 7.14
N VAL A 80 27.41 -5.33 6.67
CA VAL A 80 26.88 -6.00 5.47
C VAL A 80 26.74 -5.06 4.27
N GLY A 81 26.93 -3.76 4.45
CA GLY A 81 26.63 -2.75 3.43
C GLY A 81 27.29 -3.01 2.09
N LYS A 82 28.62 -3.28 2.04
CA LYS A 82 29.33 -3.55 0.78
C LYS A 82 28.87 -4.85 0.12
N THR A 83 28.64 -5.91 0.91
CA THR A 83 28.14 -7.20 0.40
C THR A 83 26.74 -7.05 -0.20
N SER A 84 25.84 -6.35 0.50
CA SER A 84 24.48 -6.10 0.01
C SER A 84 24.48 -5.25 -1.27
N LEU A 85 25.31 -4.20 -1.32
CA LEU A 85 25.40 -3.30 -2.46
C LEU A 85 25.89 -4.03 -3.72
N ILE A 86 26.89 -4.90 -3.60
CA ILE A 86 27.39 -5.71 -4.73
C ILE A 86 26.30 -6.69 -5.21
N LEU A 87 25.64 -7.42 -4.31
CA LEU A 87 24.53 -8.30 -4.68
C LEU A 87 23.39 -7.54 -5.33
N THR A 88 23.01 -6.40 -4.77
CA THR A 88 21.98 -5.52 -5.34
C THR A 88 22.37 -5.07 -6.75
N SER A 89 23.63 -4.68 -6.98
CA SER A 89 24.11 -4.27 -8.32
C SER A 89 24.04 -5.41 -9.33
N ILE A 90 24.43 -6.64 -8.95
CA ILE A 90 24.33 -7.82 -9.82
C ILE A 90 22.88 -8.10 -10.20
N LEU A 91 21.98 -8.12 -9.20
CA LEU A 91 20.55 -8.35 -9.44
C LEU A 91 19.92 -7.23 -10.27
N THR A 92 20.33 -5.98 -10.07
CA THR A 92 19.89 -4.84 -10.88
C THR A 92 20.24 -5.04 -12.36
N LEU A 93 21.51 -5.36 -12.66
CA LEU A 93 21.94 -5.60 -14.03
C LEU A 93 21.20 -6.77 -14.68
N THR A 94 21.04 -7.87 -13.95
CA THR A 94 20.26 -9.02 -14.42
C THR A 94 18.81 -8.63 -14.71
N SER A 95 18.16 -7.90 -13.80
CA SER A 95 16.78 -7.44 -14.00
C SER A 95 16.62 -6.47 -15.16
N MET A 96 17.59 -5.56 -15.37
CA MET A 96 17.60 -4.67 -16.53
C MET A 96 17.69 -5.46 -17.85
N LEU A 97 18.56 -6.47 -17.92
CA LEU A 97 18.67 -7.33 -19.11
C LEU A 97 17.37 -8.09 -19.38
N VAL A 98 16.78 -8.70 -18.33
CA VAL A 98 15.50 -9.41 -18.47
C VAL A 98 14.39 -8.45 -18.89
N PHE A 99 14.33 -7.25 -18.32
CA PHE A 99 13.37 -6.22 -18.71
C PHE A 99 13.54 -5.78 -20.17
N MET A 100 14.78 -5.59 -20.64
CA MET A 100 15.03 -5.23 -22.04
C MET A 100 14.50 -6.29 -23.00
N VAL A 101 14.77 -7.56 -22.73
CA VAL A 101 14.24 -8.68 -23.54
C VAL A 101 12.72 -8.72 -23.47
N ALA A 102 12.15 -8.67 -22.27
CA ALA A 102 10.69 -8.72 -22.08
C ALA A 102 9.98 -7.53 -22.75
N SER A 103 10.54 -6.32 -22.69
CA SER A 103 9.97 -5.14 -23.32
C SER A 103 9.91 -5.24 -24.85
N GLN A 104 10.91 -5.84 -25.48
CA GLN A 104 10.92 -6.06 -26.94
C GLN A 104 9.76 -6.96 -27.38
N TYR A 105 9.51 -8.07 -26.65
CA TYR A 105 8.48 -9.02 -27.03
C TYR A 105 7.07 -8.63 -26.57
N ILE A 106 6.93 -7.99 -25.42
CA ILE A 106 5.63 -7.76 -24.79
C ILE A 106 5.12 -6.33 -25.04
N LEU A 107 5.95 -5.32 -24.84
CA LEU A 107 5.49 -3.93 -24.95
C LEU A 107 5.35 -3.50 -26.41
N TYR A 108 6.33 -3.76 -27.26
CA TYR A 108 6.27 -3.39 -28.67
C TYR A 108 5.17 -4.10 -29.46
N SER A 109 4.81 -5.33 -29.07
CA SER A 109 3.74 -6.08 -29.74
C SER A 109 2.32 -5.67 -29.33
N ASN A 110 2.17 -5.03 -28.15
CA ASN A 110 0.85 -4.79 -27.56
C ASN A 110 0.54 -3.30 -27.30
N ILE A 111 1.52 -2.42 -27.37
CA ILE A 111 1.35 -1.00 -27.05
C ILE A 111 1.80 -0.15 -28.24
N SER A 112 0.87 0.58 -28.84
CA SER A 112 1.12 1.50 -29.95
C SER A 112 1.25 2.95 -29.46
N LEU A 113 2.39 3.29 -28.87
CA LEU A 113 2.74 4.67 -28.48
C LEU A 113 3.89 5.17 -29.34
N SER A 114 3.75 6.34 -29.92
CA SER A 114 4.80 6.99 -30.71
C SER A 114 6.08 7.26 -29.89
N TYR A 115 5.97 7.41 -28.57
CA TYR A 115 7.07 7.67 -27.66
C TYR A 115 7.37 6.49 -26.71
N LEU A 116 6.94 5.27 -27.06
CA LEU A 116 7.13 4.05 -26.26
C LEU A 116 8.62 3.82 -25.92
N GLN A 117 9.53 4.12 -26.85
CA GLN A 117 10.96 3.98 -26.63
C GLN A 117 11.45 4.88 -25.48
N ALA A 118 10.97 6.13 -25.39
CA ALA A 118 11.29 7.03 -24.27
C ALA A 118 10.76 6.48 -22.94
N VAL A 119 9.55 5.93 -22.93
CA VAL A 119 8.97 5.28 -21.75
C VAL A 119 9.83 4.11 -21.28
N ILE A 120 10.24 3.22 -22.19
CA ILE A 120 11.09 2.07 -21.88
C ILE A 120 12.44 2.52 -21.30
N MET A 121 13.05 3.58 -21.84
CA MET A 121 14.29 4.14 -21.28
C MET A 121 14.10 4.66 -19.85
N VAL A 122 12.99 5.34 -19.56
CA VAL A 122 12.71 5.81 -18.20
C VAL A 122 12.46 4.64 -17.24
N LEU A 123 11.76 3.60 -17.68
CA LEU A 123 11.54 2.39 -16.87
C LEU A 123 12.86 1.65 -16.61
N LEU A 124 13.77 1.59 -17.59
CA LEU A 124 15.12 1.05 -17.40
C LEU A 124 15.91 1.82 -16.35
N LEU A 125 15.79 3.15 -16.29
CA LEU A 125 16.39 3.98 -15.25
C LEU A 125 15.69 3.81 -13.88
N GLN A 126 14.43 3.43 -13.88
CA GLN A 126 13.66 3.21 -12.66
C GLN A 126 14.08 1.92 -11.93
N ILE A 127 14.48 0.87 -12.66
CA ILE A 127 14.92 -0.40 -12.05
C ILE A 127 16.09 -0.18 -11.06
N PRO A 128 17.24 0.41 -11.44
CA PRO A 128 18.31 0.67 -10.47
C PRO A 128 17.87 1.64 -9.36
N ALA A 129 17.03 2.64 -9.66
CA ALA A 129 16.52 3.55 -8.66
C ALA A 129 15.75 2.80 -7.55
N GLU A 130 14.90 1.82 -7.92
CA GLU A 130 14.14 0.99 -6.96
C GLU A 130 15.07 0.04 -6.17
N TYR A 131 15.99 -0.63 -6.84
CA TYR A 131 16.92 -1.56 -6.18
C TYR A 131 17.81 -0.87 -5.15
N PHE A 132 18.42 0.25 -5.51
CA PHE A 132 19.28 0.99 -4.58
C PHE A 132 18.46 1.65 -3.46
N ALA A 133 17.31 2.25 -3.77
CA ALA A 133 16.44 2.83 -2.76
C ALA A 133 16.01 1.78 -1.73
N SER A 134 15.55 0.60 -2.17
CA SER A 134 15.10 -0.46 -1.27
C SER A 134 16.24 -1.07 -0.44
N ASN A 135 17.45 -1.23 -1.00
CA ASN A 135 18.61 -1.74 -0.26
C ASN A 135 19.07 -0.75 0.82
N LEU A 136 19.16 0.53 0.46
CA LEU A 136 19.52 1.60 1.38
C LEU A 136 18.48 1.80 2.47
N ASP A 137 17.20 1.67 2.13
CA ASP A 137 16.09 1.69 3.10
C ASP A 137 16.21 0.53 4.11
N ALA A 138 16.58 -0.66 3.67
CA ALA A 138 16.82 -1.80 4.55
C ALA A 138 17.97 -1.54 5.54
N ILE A 139 19.05 -0.88 5.10
CA ILE A 139 20.18 -0.47 5.96
C ILE A 139 19.71 0.59 6.97
N ALA A 140 18.99 1.62 6.52
CA ALA A 140 18.46 2.66 7.40
C ALA A 140 17.49 2.08 8.43
N THR A 141 16.57 1.21 8.01
CA THR A 141 15.61 0.51 8.88
C THR A 141 16.33 -0.29 9.98
N ALA A 142 17.47 -0.91 9.65
CA ALA A 142 18.23 -1.72 10.61
C ALA A 142 19.02 -0.88 11.61
N LEU A 143 19.55 0.26 11.20
CA LEU A 143 20.53 1.04 11.98
C LEU A 143 19.92 2.28 12.66
N ALA A 144 19.05 2.99 11.96
CA ALA A 144 18.37 4.19 12.46
C ALA A 144 17.08 4.44 11.66
N PRO A 145 15.96 3.78 12.05
CA PRO A 145 14.72 3.76 11.28
C PRO A 145 14.05 5.13 11.12
N GLU A 146 14.42 6.15 11.88
CA GLU A 146 13.94 7.52 11.68
C GLU A 146 14.38 8.12 10.34
N PHE A 147 15.53 7.69 9.80
CA PHE A 147 16.01 8.18 8.51
C PHE A 147 15.18 7.70 7.33
N THR A 148 14.47 6.57 7.43
CA THR A 148 13.51 6.15 6.42
C THR A 148 12.35 7.14 6.32
N GLY A 149 11.91 7.68 7.45
CA GLY A 149 10.90 8.74 7.50
C GLY A 149 11.37 10.06 6.91
N TYR A 150 12.57 10.54 7.27
CA TYR A 150 13.14 11.76 6.68
C TYR A 150 13.35 11.62 5.17
N GLY A 151 13.94 10.50 4.74
CA GLY A 151 14.09 10.19 3.33
C GLY A 151 12.75 10.11 2.59
N GLY A 152 11.73 9.54 3.23
CA GLY A 152 10.37 9.48 2.70
C GLY A 152 9.77 10.87 2.45
N ILE A 153 9.94 11.82 3.39
CA ILE A 153 9.50 13.20 3.19
C ILE A 153 10.26 13.86 2.03
N LEU A 154 11.59 13.68 1.98
CA LEU A 154 12.42 14.18 0.87
C LEU A 154 11.94 13.63 -0.48
N LEU A 155 11.70 12.31 -0.57
CA LEU A 155 11.17 11.66 -1.77
C LEU A 155 9.87 12.32 -2.24
N GLU A 156 8.95 12.57 -1.31
CA GLU A 156 7.66 13.16 -1.62
C GLU A 156 7.79 14.61 -2.12
N VAL A 157 8.62 15.42 -1.47
CA VAL A 157 8.88 16.80 -1.90
C VAL A 157 9.50 16.83 -3.29
N VAL A 158 10.54 16.01 -3.54
CA VAL A 158 11.20 15.96 -4.85
C VAL A 158 10.25 15.44 -5.93
N LYS A 159 9.45 14.40 -5.62
CA LYS A 159 8.45 13.83 -6.54
C LYS A 159 7.42 14.87 -6.97
N LEU A 160 6.85 15.62 -6.01
CA LEU A 160 5.88 16.67 -6.31
C LEU A 160 6.50 17.82 -7.12
N SER A 161 7.68 18.31 -6.71
CA SER A 161 8.35 19.41 -7.39
C SER A 161 8.75 19.06 -8.81
N SER A 162 9.42 17.91 -8.99
CA SER A 162 9.79 17.43 -10.34
C SER A 162 8.57 17.08 -11.18
N GLY A 163 7.53 16.49 -10.58
CA GLY A 163 6.27 16.20 -11.26
C GLY A 163 5.57 17.48 -11.74
N PHE A 164 5.53 18.52 -10.89
CA PHE A 164 4.97 19.82 -11.31
C PHE A 164 5.75 20.42 -12.49
N ILE A 165 7.07 20.36 -12.43
CA ILE A 165 7.93 20.87 -13.53
C ILE A 165 7.73 20.04 -14.79
N LEU A 166 7.84 18.70 -14.71
CA LEU A 166 7.87 17.84 -15.90
C LEU A 166 6.47 17.63 -16.52
N VAL A 167 5.42 17.50 -15.68
CA VAL A 167 4.07 17.20 -16.14
C VAL A 167 3.28 18.49 -16.44
N ASN A 168 3.36 19.50 -15.57
CA ASN A 168 2.57 20.73 -15.73
C ASN A 168 3.28 21.77 -16.60
N TYR A 169 4.56 22.04 -16.35
CA TYR A 169 5.29 23.10 -17.06
C TYR A 169 5.80 22.62 -18.42
N TYR A 170 6.59 21.53 -18.45
CA TYR A 170 7.11 20.97 -19.72
C TYR A 170 6.11 20.09 -20.48
N ARG A 171 4.99 19.69 -19.87
CA ARG A 171 3.92 18.89 -20.47
C ARG A 171 4.42 17.57 -21.08
N LEU A 172 5.37 16.90 -20.43
CA LEU A 172 5.95 15.64 -20.90
C LEU A 172 5.00 14.43 -20.70
N GLY A 173 3.76 14.63 -20.29
CA GLY A 173 2.75 13.58 -20.15
C GLY A 173 3.23 12.40 -19.29
N LEU A 174 3.02 11.18 -19.80
CA LEU A 174 3.39 9.94 -19.15
C LEU A 174 4.89 9.84 -18.81
N VAL A 175 5.76 10.27 -19.75
CA VAL A 175 7.22 10.27 -19.56
C VAL A 175 7.61 11.16 -18.38
N GLY A 176 6.99 12.35 -18.27
CA GLY A 176 7.22 13.28 -17.16
C GLY A 176 6.80 12.71 -15.81
N ALA A 177 5.66 12.00 -15.75
CA ALA A 177 5.16 11.36 -14.55
C ALA A 177 6.09 10.23 -14.06
N LEU A 178 6.57 9.38 -14.97
CA LEU A 178 7.53 8.31 -14.65
C LEU A 178 8.88 8.88 -14.22
N LEU A 179 9.40 9.86 -14.97
CA LEU A 179 10.72 10.45 -14.71
C LEU A 179 10.77 11.20 -13.37
N SER A 180 9.68 11.87 -12.97
CA SER A 180 9.60 12.53 -11.66
C SER A 180 9.77 11.56 -10.50
N TYR A 181 9.22 10.36 -10.61
CA TYR A 181 9.38 9.31 -9.63
C TYR A 181 10.82 8.77 -9.58
N VAL A 182 11.44 8.56 -10.74
CA VAL A 182 12.84 8.14 -10.86
C VAL A 182 13.78 9.14 -10.19
N ILE A 183 13.61 10.43 -10.50
CA ILE A 183 14.38 11.51 -9.87
C ILE A 183 14.24 11.47 -8.35
N ALA A 184 13.01 11.37 -7.85
CA ALA A 184 12.76 11.33 -6.41
C ALA A 184 13.43 10.13 -5.72
N LYS A 185 13.43 8.94 -6.36
CA LYS A 185 14.11 7.75 -5.86
C LYS A 185 15.63 7.89 -5.80
N TYR A 186 16.24 8.53 -6.79
CA TYR A 186 17.68 8.81 -6.76
C TYR A 186 18.06 9.82 -5.67
N PHE A 187 17.25 10.86 -5.45
CA PHE A 187 17.45 11.79 -4.34
C PHE A 187 17.33 11.09 -2.99
N TYR A 188 16.31 10.24 -2.81
CA TYR A 188 16.15 9.40 -1.64
C TYR A 188 17.40 8.53 -1.39
N SER A 189 17.83 7.80 -2.42
CA SER A 189 18.98 6.91 -2.36
C SER A 189 20.26 7.67 -1.99
N SER A 190 20.50 8.81 -2.62
CA SER A 190 21.66 9.66 -2.33
C SER A 190 21.65 10.16 -0.90
N PHE A 191 20.51 10.61 -0.39
CA PHE A 191 20.35 11.05 1.00
C PHE A 191 20.69 9.93 1.99
N ILE A 192 20.10 8.75 1.84
CA ILE A 192 20.36 7.61 2.74
C ILE A 192 21.82 7.15 2.62
N PHE A 193 22.36 7.07 1.40
CA PHE A 193 23.76 6.66 1.18
C PHE A 193 24.76 7.60 1.90
N ILE A 194 24.56 8.91 1.80
CA ILE A 194 25.40 9.91 2.48
C ILE A 194 25.35 9.73 4.00
N MET A 195 24.15 9.51 4.56
CA MET A 195 23.98 9.33 6.00
C MET A 195 24.63 8.03 6.52
N PHE A 196 24.62 6.97 5.74
CA PHE A 196 25.11 5.65 6.14
C PHE A 196 26.40 5.22 5.42
N ARG A 197 27.15 6.14 4.80
CA ARG A 197 28.39 5.84 4.05
C ARG A 197 29.39 4.97 4.82
N GLY A 198 29.47 5.12 6.13
CA GLY A 198 30.33 4.31 6.99
C GLY A 198 29.98 2.81 7.02
N SER A 199 28.73 2.45 6.73
CA SER A 199 28.28 1.05 6.67
C SER A 199 28.85 0.29 5.46
N PHE A 200 29.34 1.01 4.45
CA PHE A 200 29.89 0.46 3.21
C PHE A 200 31.42 0.31 3.21
N SER A 201 32.10 0.74 4.27
CA SER A 201 33.58 0.66 4.41
C SER A 201 34.12 -0.75 4.66
N GLY A 202 33.24 -1.75 4.87
CA GLY A 202 33.61 -3.16 5.07
C GLY A 202 34.08 -3.85 3.78
N GLY A 203 34.70 -5.05 3.93
CA GLY A 203 35.02 -5.94 2.79
C GLY A 203 33.77 -6.68 2.26
N PHE A 204 33.85 -7.16 1.02
CA PHE A 204 32.87 -8.11 0.47
C PHE A 204 33.04 -9.48 1.16
N ASN A 205 31.93 -10.05 1.63
CA ASN A 205 31.91 -11.36 2.25
C ASN A 205 31.17 -12.37 1.35
N SER A 206 31.95 -13.15 0.58
CA SER A 206 31.41 -14.14 -0.38
C SER A 206 30.63 -15.26 0.31
N SER A 207 31.11 -15.74 1.46
CA SER A 207 30.41 -16.80 2.23
C SER A 207 29.02 -16.34 2.68
N LEU A 208 28.93 -15.09 3.14
CA LEU A 208 27.65 -14.49 3.54
C LEU A 208 26.72 -14.29 2.33
N ALA A 209 27.27 -13.81 1.21
CA ALA A 209 26.52 -13.65 -0.03
C ALA A 209 25.92 -14.98 -0.53
N PHE A 210 26.73 -16.04 -0.56
CA PHE A 210 26.27 -17.37 -0.94
C PHE A 210 25.19 -17.92 0.01
N LYS A 211 25.37 -17.71 1.31
CA LYS A 211 24.35 -18.10 2.32
C LYS A 211 23.02 -17.39 2.09
N TRP A 212 23.04 -16.10 1.78
CA TRP A 212 21.82 -15.33 1.49
C TRP A 212 21.11 -15.84 0.23
N VAL A 213 21.85 -16.08 -0.85
CA VAL A 213 21.27 -16.64 -2.08
C VAL A 213 20.65 -18.01 -1.82
N LYS A 214 21.38 -18.90 -1.13
CA LYS A 214 20.90 -20.26 -0.80
C LYS A 214 19.59 -20.25 0.03
N LEU A 215 19.44 -19.28 0.93
CA LEU A 215 18.29 -19.20 1.84
C LEU A 215 17.19 -18.25 1.34
N SER A 216 17.31 -17.68 0.12
CA SER A 216 16.34 -16.71 -0.42
C SER A 216 14.93 -17.28 -0.64
N TRP A 217 14.76 -18.60 -0.71
CA TRP A 217 13.45 -19.23 -0.82
C TRP A 217 12.53 -18.91 0.38
N LEU A 218 13.09 -18.68 1.56
CA LEU A 218 12.36 -18.42 2.80
C LEU A 218 11.55 -17.10 2.73
N PRO A 219 12.17 -15.93 2.46
CA PRO A 219 11.42 -14.69 2.25
C PRO A 219 10.57 -14.74 0.96
N ALA A 220 11.02 -15.45 -0.09
CA ALA A 220 10.28 -15.57 -1.34
C ALA A 220 8.87 -16.14 -1.12
N TYR A 221 8.75 -17.20 -0.35
CA TYR A 221 7.46 -17.88 -0.16
C TYR A 221 6.38 -16.96 0.44
N SER A 222 6.75 -16.11 1.40
CA SER A 222 5.79 -15.22 2.08
C SER A 222 5.23 -14.10 1.18
N ILE A 223 5.96 -13.73 0.13
CA ILE A 223 5.56 -12.64 -0.79
C ILE A 223 4.86 -13.13 -2.06
N ILE A 224 5.04 -14.41 -2.44
CA ILE A 224 4.45 -15.00 -3.64
C ILE A 224 2.93 -14.75 -3.76
N PRO A 225 2.11 -14.90 -2.70
CA PRO A 225 0.67 -14.67 -2.82
C PRO A 225 0.31 -13.27 -3.31
N GLY A 226 1.05 -12.25 -2.86
CA GLY A 226 0.85 -10.86 -3.29
C GLY A 226 1.19 -10.65 -4.77
N TYR A 227 2.28 -11.24 -5.24
CA TYR A 227 2.68 -11.16 -6.65
C TYR A 227 1.76 -11.96 -7.57
N VAL A 228 1.27 -13.13 -7.13
CA VAL A 228 0.25 -13.86 -7.87
C VAL A 228 -1.01 -13.01 -8.02
N ARG A 229 -1.42 -12.30 -6.96
CA ARG A 229 -2.56 -11.36 -7.05
C ARG A 229 -2.32 -10.27 -8.09
N SER A 230 -1.13 -9.71 -8.18
CA SER A 230 -0.83 -8.63 -9.12
C SER A 230 -0.81 -9.08 -10.59
N LEU A 231 -0.81 -10.40 -10.89
CA LEU A 231 -0.97 -10.92 -12.25
C LEU A 231 -2.32 -10.54 -12.88
N GLU A 232 -3.30 -10.11 -12.10
CA GLU A 232 -4.57 -9.60 -12.60
C GLU A 232 -4.38 -8.52 -13.69
N THR A 233 -3.43 -7.58 -13.49
CA THR A 233 -3.17 -6.50 -14.44
C THR A 233 -2.63 -7.02 -15.79
N PRO A 234 -1.51 -7.76 -15.90
CA PRO A 234 -1.05 -8.28 -17.18
C PRO A 234 -2.01 -9.28 -17.83
N ILE A 235 -2.80 -10.02 -17.06
CA ILE A 235 -3.82 -10.92 -17.61
C ILE A 235 -4.88 -10.12 -18.36
N ILE A 236 -5.45 -9.09 -17.75
CA ILE A 236 -6.46 -8.23 -18.38
C ILE A 236 -5.86 -7.51 -19.59
N THR A 237 -4.61 -7.07 -19.51
CA THR A 237 -3.98 -6.29 -20.59
C THR A 237 -3.59 -7.14 -21.79
N PHE A 238 -3.09 -8.37 -21.57
CA PHE A 238 -2.46 -9.13 -22.65
C PHE A 238 -3.16 -10.45 -23.01
N LEU A 239 -3.90 -11.06 -22.09
CA LEU A 239 -4.51 -12.37 -22.32
C LEU A 239 -5.99 -12.27 -22.68
N ILE A 240 -6.67 -11.20 -22.25
CA ILE A 240 -8.07 -10.98 -22.60
C ILE A 240 -8.15 -10.23 -23.93
N ARG A 241 -8.97 -10.74 -24.84
CA ARG A 241 -9.22 -10.09 -26.13
C ARG A 241 -10.39 -9.13 -26.01
N PHE A 242 -10.12 -7.86 -26.22
CA PHE A 242 -11.12 -6.81 -26.32
C PHE A 242 -11.30 -6.40 -27.78
N PRO A 243 -12.50 -5.96 -28.20
CA PRO A 243 -12.74 -5.49 -29.55
C PRO A 243 -11.91 -4.25 -29.91
N ASP A 244 -11.66 -3.37 -28.93
CA ASP A 244 -10.82 -2.20 -29.07
C ASP A 244 -9.58 -2.36 -28.18
N PRO A 245 -8.34 -2.28 -28.72
CA PRO A 245 -7.09 -2.38 -27.97
C PRO A 245 -6.90 -1.32 -26.87
N SER A 246 -7.65 -0.21 -26.89
CA SER A 246 -7.59 0.85 -25.87
C SER A 246 -8.35 0.48 -24.59
N ILE A 247 -9.36 -0.38 -24.67
CA ILE A 247 -10.25 -0.74 -23.54
C ILE A 247 -9.47 -1.21 -22.32
N PRO A 248 -8.48 -2.15 -22.40
CA PRO A 248 -7.74 -2.59 -21.23
C PRO A 248 -7.11 -1.44 -20.45
N PHE A 249 -6.52 -0.48 -21.14
CA PHE A 249 -5.86 0.67 -20.50
C PHE A 249 -6.85 1.66 -19.88
N ARG A 250 -8.02 1.83 -20.50
CA ARG A 250 -9.12 2.63 -19.93
C ARG A 250 -9.68 1.95 -18.66
N VAL A 251 -9.86 0.63 -18.70
CA VAL A 251 -10.23 -0.16 -17.50
C VAL A 251 -9.20 0.03 -16.38
N LEU A 252 -7.90 -0.03 -16.70
CA LEU A 252 -6.84 0.22 -15.71
C LEU A 252 -6.87 1.65 -15.17
N ALA A 253 -7.20 2.65 -16.00
CA ALA A 253 -7.33 4.03 -15.56
C ALA A 253 -8.47 4.20 -14.54
N HIS A 254 -9.66 3.67 -14.84
CA HIS A 254 -10.80 3.66 -13.94
C HIS A 254 -10.53 2.87 -12.67
N LEU A 255 -9.91 1.68 -12.78
CA LEU A 255 -9.47 0.88 -11.61
C LEU A 255 -8.49 1.66 -10.74
N LYS A 256 -7.53 2.37 -11.36
CA LYS A 256 -6.57 3.20 -10.64
C LYS A 256 -7.23 4.36 -9.91
N ALA A 257 -8.18 5.02 -10.54
CA ALA A 257 -8.95 6.09 -9.92
C ALA A 257 -9.73 5.56 -8.69
N VAL A 258 -10.49 4.49 -8.87
CA VAL A 258 -11.25 3.83 -7.78
C VAL A 258 -10.33 3.37 -6.65
N SER A 259 -9.21 2.70 -6.97
CA SER A 259 -8.27 2.20 -5.97
C SER A 259 -7.55 3.32 -5.23
N THR A 260 -7.29 4.45 -5.87
CA THR A 260 -6.68 5.63 -5.22
C THR A 260 -7.58 6.17 -4.11
N ILE A 261 -8.87 6.33 -4.39
CA ILE A 261 -9.83 6.82 -3.39
C ILE A 261 -10.10 5.76 -2.30
N SER A 262 -10.39 4.51 -2.67
CA SER A 262 -10.70 3.45 -1.71
C SER A 262 -9.51 3.09 -0.82
N SER A 263 -8.26 3.24 -1.29
CA SER A 263 -7.06 2.98 -0.50
C SER A 263 -6.92 3.89 0.73
N VAL A 264 -7.53 5.09 0.70
CA VAL A 264 -7.54 5.99 1.87
C VAL A 264 -8.21 5.31 3.07
N ILE A 265 -9.26 4.52 2.85
CA ILE A 265 -9.95 3.77 3.92
C ILE A 265 -9.00 2.76 4.58
N SER A 266 -8.05 2.18 3.82
CA SER A 266 -7.08 1.22 4.33
C SER A 266 -6.15 1.78 5.41
N TYR A 267 -6.00 3.12 5.50
CA TYR A 267 -5.21 3.76 6.56
C TYR A 267 -5.81 3.56 7.96
N ALA A 268 -7.10 3.24 8.08
CA ALA A 268 -7.66 2.80 9.36
C ALA A 268 -6.93 1.58 9.94
N GLY A 269 -6.38 0.71 9.09
CA GLY A 269 -5.56 -0.43 9.51
C GLY A 269 -4.28 -0.06 10.25
N MET A 270 -3.75 1.17 10.08
CA MET A 270 -2.57 1.62 10.82
C MET A 270 -2.80 1.68 12.34
N LEU A 271 -4.05 1.81 12.78
CA LEU A 271 -4.41 1.78 14.21
C LEU A 271 -4.09 0.42 14.86
N SER A 272 -3.97 -0.63 14.07
CA SER A 272 -3.56 -1.96 14.54
C SER A 272 -2.07 -2.27 14.37
N SER A 273 -1.25 -1.34 13.89
CA SER A 273 0.18 -1.58 13.59
C SER A 273 1.01 -2.06 14.79
N ALA A 274 0.65 -1.63 16.00
CA ALA A 274 1.28 -2.06 17.24
C ALA A 274 0.78 -3.43 17.76
N LEU A 275 -0.25 -4.01 17.15
CA LEU A 275 -0.86 -5.26 17.63
C LEU A 275 0.13 -6.43 17.52
N TYR A 276 0.77 -6.60 16.38
CA TYR A 276 1.71 -7.71 16.15
C TYR A 276 2.86 -7.74 17.15
N PRO A 277 3.63 -6.66 17.37
CA PRO A 277 4.65 -6.63 18.43
C PRO A 277 4.09 -6.88 19.82
N LYS A 278 2.87 -6.37 20.11
CA LYS A 278 2.24 -6.58 21.42
C LYS A 278 1.87 -8.03 21.66
N ILE A 279 1.36 -8.73 20.66
CA ILE A 279 1.05 -10.16 20.75
C ILE A 279 2.33 -10.98 20.95
N LEU A 280 3.40 -10.68 20.22
CA LEU A 280 4.71 -11.33 20.40
C LEU A 280 5.27 -11.16 21.82
N SER A 281 5.00 -10.04 22.48
CA SER A 281 5.43 -9.76 23.86
C SER A 281 4.49 -10.29 24.94
N GLY A 282 3.49 -11.12 24.59
CA GLY A 282 2.55 -11.71 25.55
C GLY A 282 1.17 -11.02 25.59
N GLY A 283 0.79 -10.34 24.50
CA GLY A 283 -0.53 -9.74 24.37
C GLY A 283 -1.67 -10.77 24.41
N SER A 284 -2.88 -10.29 24.67
CA SER A 284 -4.05 -11.09 24.96
C SER A 284 -5.13 -10.99 23.87
N ARG A 285 -6.19 -11.78 24.02
CA ARG A 285 -7.39 -11.71 23.18
C ARG A 285 -8.01 -10.31 23.16
N GLU A 286 -8.05 -9.66 24.33
CA GLU A 286 -8.63 -8.33 24.53
C GLU A 286 -7.90 -7.27 23.69
N ASP A 287 -6.61 -7.43 23.45
CA ASP A 287 -5.82 -6.55 22.59
C ASP A 287 -6.26 -6.66 21.12
N VAL A 288 -6.56 -7.88 20.66
CA VAL A 288 -7.08 -8.12 19.30
C VAL A 288 -8.48 -7.54 19.14
N GLU A 289 -9.36 -7.77 20.10
CA GLU A 289 -10.74 -7.23 20.12
C GLU A 289 -10.72 -5.69 20.14
N SER A 290 -9.82 -5.09 20.93
CA SER A 290 -9.62 -3.64 20.98
C SER A 290 -9.10 -3.08 19.66
N ALA A 291 -8.12 -3.74 19.03
CA ALA A 291 -7.61 -3.35 17.72
C ALA A 291 -8.71 -3.37 16.65
N LEU A 292 -9.56 -4.42 16.64
CA LEU A 292 -10.71 -4.49 15.74
C LEU A 292 -11.69 -3.34 15.96
N LYS A 293 -12.01 -3.03 17.24
CA LYS A 293 -12.88 -1.88 17.57
C LYS A 293 -12.34 -0.58 17.00
N TYR A 294 -11.06 -0.26 17.26
CA TYR A 294 -10.46 1.00 16.79
C TYR A 294 -10.39 1.07 15.26
N VAL A 295 -9.96 0.00 14.60
CA VAL A 295 -9.90 -0.03 13.13
C VAL A 295 -11.28 0.19 12.53
N LEU A 296 -12.31 -0.52 13.01
CA LEU A 296 -13.67 -0.40 12.49
C LEU A 296 -14.33 0.93 12.83
N MET A 297 -14.03 1.52 14.00
CA MET A 297 -14.52 2.84 14.40
C MET A 297 -14.15 3.93 13.39
N PHE A 298 -12.96 3.85 12.79
CA PHE A 298 -12.52 4.80 11.75
C PHE A 298 -12.86 4.33 10.33
N ALA A 299 -12.86 3.03 10.06
CA ALA A 299 -13.14 2.50 8.73
C ALA A 299 -14.61 2.74 8.30
N PHE A 300 -15.58 2.56 9.21
CA PHE A 300 -17.01 2.75 8.88
C PHE A 300 -17.33 4.16 8.37
N PRO A 301 -17.00 5.26 9.08
CA PRO A 301 -17.28 6.59 8.56
C PRO A 301 -16.54 6.89 7.26
N MET A 302 -15.33 6.36 7.06
CA MET A 302 -14.61 6.54 5.79
C MET A 302 -15.32 5.82 4.64
N VAL A 303 -15.81 4.59 4.85
CA VAL A 303 -16.61 3.87 3.83
C VAL A 303 -17.89 4.64 3.51
N PHE A 304 -18.69 4.99 4.52
CA PHE A 304 -19.95 5.70 4.31
C PHE A 304 -19.73 7.11 3.71
N GLY A 305 -18.64 7.78 4.07
CA GLY A 305 -18.24 9.05 3.46
C GLY A 305 -17.90 8.89 1.97
N VAL A 306 -17.16 7.84 1.61
CA VAL A 306 -16.88 7.53 0.20
C VAL A 306 -18.15 7.16 -0.56
N LEU A 307 -19.07 6.39 0.04
CA LEU A 307 -20.35 6.07 -0.58
C LEU A 307 -21.20 7.33 -0.81
N ALA A 308 -21.22 8.27 0.16
CA ALA A 308 -21.98 9.52 0.02
C ALA A 308 -21.39 10.49 -1.00
N MET A 309 -20.06 10.47 -1.21
CA MET A 309 -19.34 11.47 -2.00
C MET A 309 -18.54 10.86 -3.16
N SER A 310 -18.96 9.73 -3.68
CA SER A 310 -18.21 8.94 -4.66
C SER A 310 -17.92 9.68 -5.96
N GLU A 311 -18.92 10.32 -6.57
CA GLU A 311 -18.77 11.07 -7.82
C GLU A 311 -17.84 12.27 -7.63
N THR A 312 -18.02 13.01 -6.52
CA THR A 312 -17.17 14.14 -6.18
C THR A 312 -15.72 13.72 -5.95
N PHE A 313 -15.46 12.62 -5.22
CA PHE A 313 -14.10 12.14 -5.00
C PHE A 313 -13.44 11.63 -6.29
N LEU A 314 -14.17 10.94 -7.15
CA LEU A 314 -13.63 10.54 -8.46
C LEU A 314 -13.38 11.75 -9.36
N SER A 315 -14.26 12.76 -9.34
CA SER A 315 -14.10 14.01 -10.06
C SER A 315 -12.90 14.84 -9.58
N LEU A 316 -12.43 14.67 -8.33
CA LEU A 316 -11.16 15.22 -7.86
C LEU A 316 -9.98 14.82 -8.76
N LEU A 317 -9.95 13.55 -9.17
CA LEU A 317 -8.94 13.06 -10.10
C LEU A 317 -9.23 13.59 -11.51
N ARG A 318 -10.42 13.29 -12.02
CA ARG A 318 -10.89 13.74 -13.33
C ARG A 318 -12.41 13.56 -13.42
N ALA A 319 -13.12 14.51 -14.05
CA ALA A 319 -14.58 14.48 -14.15
C ALA A 319 -15.10 13.20 -14.85
N GLU A 320 -14.37 12.71 -15.86
CA GLU A 320 -14.71 11.50 -16.60
C GLU A 320 -14.72 10.22 -15.75
N TYR A 321 -13.99 10.19 -14.62
CA TYR A 321 -14.00 9.02 -13.72
C TYR A 321 -15.24 8.95 -12.83
N ALA A 322 -16.05 10.02 -12.74
CA ALA A 322 -17.27 10.04 -11.93
C ALA A 322 -18.24 8.92 -12.31
N VAL A 323 -18.28 8.48 -13.57
CA VAL A 323 -19.10 7.35 -14.05
C VAL A 323 -18.79 6.04 -13.34
N SER A 324 -17.61 5.90 -12.73
CA SER A 324 -17.20 4.69 -11.97
C SER A 324 -17.62 4.71 -10.50
N TYR A 325 -18.61 5.52 -10.11
CA TYR A 325 -19.07 5.60 -8.73
C TYR A 325 -19.55 4.25 -8.16
N GLN A 326 -20.18 3.39 -8.98
CA GLN A 326 -20.60 2.05 -8.58
C GLN A 326 -19.40 1.14 -8.28
N ALA A 327 -18.36 1.20 -9.11
CA ALA A 327 -17.10 0.51 -8.85
C ALA A 327 -16.45 1.00 -7.54
N LEU A 328 -16.53 2.30 -7.27
CA LEU A 328 -16.02 2.86 -6.01
C LEU A 328 -16.83 2.41 -4.80
N TYR A 329 -18.15 2.22 -4.92
CA TYR A 329 -18.96 1.60 -3.85
C TYR A 329 -18.44 0.22 -3.49
N LEU A 330 -18.27 -0.65 -4.48
CA LEU A 330 -17.73 -1.99 -4.28
C LEU A 330 -16.30 -1.94 -3.71
N GLY A 331 -15.47 -1.02 -4.20
CA GLY A 331 -14.11 -0.80 -3.73
C GLY A 331 -14.07 -0.41 -2.26
N ALA A 332 -14.87 0.56 -1.84
CA ALA A 332 -14.96 1.01 -0.46
C ALA A 332 -15.43 -0.11 0.48
N ILE A 333 -16.47 -0.85 0.09
CA ILE A 333 -16.99 -1.99 0.85
C ILE A 333 -15.94 -3.11 0.96
N SER A 334 -15.18 -3.38 -0.12
CA SER A 334 -14.15 -4.43 -0.16
C SER A 334 -12.99 -4.19 0.81
N VAL A 335 -12.75 -2.95 1.22
CA VAL A 335 -11.70 -2.63 2.20
C VAL A 335 -12.05 -3.15 3.60
N LEU A 336 -13.32 -3.18 4.01
CA LEU A 336 -13.72 -3.63 5.36
C LEU A 336 -13.29 -5.07 5.67
N PRO A 337 -13.66 -6.11 4.87
CA PRO A 337 -13.21 -7.47 5.12
C PRO A 337 -11.68 -7.61 5.03
N SER A 338 -11.02 -6.85 4.16
CA SER A 338 -9.57 -6.81 4.04
C SER A 338 -8.89 -6.27 5.31
N LEU A 339 -9.42 -5.19 5.92
CA LEU A 339 -8.93 -4.67 7.20
C LEU A 339 -9.11 -5.66 8.35
N VAL A 340 -10.28 -6.28 8.46
CA VAL A 340 -10.55 -7.29 9.49
C VAL A 340 -9.62 -8.48 9.33
N ALA A 341 -9.45 -8.99 8.10
CA ALA A 341 -8.53 -10.08 7.79
C ALA A 341 -7.08 -9.72 8.15
N GLY A 342 -6.65 -8.48 7.89
CA GLY A 342 -5.32 -7.97 8.23
C GLY A 342 -5.06 -7.97 9.74
N VAL A 343 -6.00 -7.49 10.55
CA VAL A 343 -5.89 -7.50 12.02
C VAL A 343 -5.81 -8.92 12.54
N LEU A 344 -6.71 -9.80 12.09
CA LEU A 344 -6.80 -11.17 12.57
C LEU A 344 -5.59 -12.02 12.15
N SER A 345 -5.12 -11.87 10.90
CA SER A 345 -3.92 -12.59 10.42
C SER A 345 -2.67 -12.17 11.19
N SER A 346 -2.51 -10.87 11.46
CA SER A 346 -1.39 -10.35 12.27
C SER A 346 -1.41 -10.92 13.70
N ALA A 347 -2.59 -11.03 14.30
CA ALA A 347 -2.76 -11.63 15.62
C ALA A 347 -2.39 -13.12 15.60
N ILE A 348 -2.93 -13.91 14.67
CA ILE A 348 -2.69 -15.35 14.58
C ILE A 348 -1.19 -15.66 14.35
N ILE A 349 -0.55 -14.90 13.44
CA ILE A 349 0.89 -15.05 13.17
C ILE A 349 1.72 -14.65 14.41
N GLY A 350 1.29 -13.64 15.16
CA GLY A 350 1.96 -13.21 16.38
C GLY A 350 1.86 -14.22 17.54
N PHE A 351 0.82 -15.05 17.59
CA PHE A 351 0.69 -16.14 18.57
C PHE A 351 1.52 -17.38 18.22
N GLU A 352 1.99 -17.49 16.98
CA GLU A 352 2.81 -18.63 16.55
C GLU A 352 4.22 -18.55 17.16
N ARG A 353 4.69 -19.65 17.75
CA ARG A 353 5.97 -19.72 18.45
C ARG A 353 6.98 -20.68 17.83
N VAL A 354 6.67 -21.24 16.67
CA VAL A 354 7.54 -22.24 16.01
C VAL A 354 8.95 -21.69 15.72
N ASP A 355 9.08 -20.39 15.48
CA ASP A 355 10.34 -19.70 15.20
C ASP A 355 11.25 -19.52 16.44
N VAL A 356 10.73 -19.74 17.64
CA VAL A 356 11.44 -19.60 18.93
C VAL A 356 11.90 -20.96 19.47
N MET A 357 11.45 -22.07 18.88
CA MET A 357 11.83 -23.43 19.32
C MET A 357 13.21 -23.82 18.76
N ASP A 358 14.10 -24.33 19.62
CA ASP A 358 15.50 -24.61 19.28
C ASP A 358 15.72 -25.72 18.24
N ASN A 359 14.76 -26.64 18.05
CA ASN A 359 14.84 -27.76 17.10
C ASN A 359 13.53 -27.93 16.31
N VAL A 360 13.24 -27.00 15.40
CA VAL A 360 12.09 -27.17 14.49
C VAL A 360 12.52 -27.97 13.27
N ASP A 361 11.99 -29.18 13.15
CA ASP A 361 12.08 -29.99 11.93
C ASP A 361 11.27 -29.31 10.79
N LEU A 362 11.65 -29.54 9.54
CA LEU A 362 10.96 -29.02 8.36
C LEU A 362 9.46 -29.30 8.39
N ARG A 363 9.06 -30.48 8.89
CA ARG A 363 7.66 -30.87 9.07
C ARG A 363 6.91 -29.96 10.05
N GLY A 364 7.54 -29.59 11.17
CA GLY A 364 6.98 -28.65 12.14
C GLY A 364 6.76 -27.26 11.54
N TYR A 365 7.71 -26.78 10.73
CA TYR A 365 7.57 -25.51 10.03
C TYR A 365 6.44 -25.53 8.97
N LEU A 366 6.33 -26.60 8.17
CA LEU A 366 5.27 -26.78 7.19
C LEU A 366 3.86 -26.90 7.82
N ALA A 367 3.78 -27.42 9.06
CA ALA A 367 2.53 -27.47 9.82
C ALA A 367 2.19 -26.13 10.52
N SER A 368 3.15 -25.20 10.62
CA SER A 368 2.98 -23.92 11.31
C SER A 368 2.05 -22.96 10.58
N LYS A 369 1.54 -21.97 11.31
CA LYS A 369 0.73 -20.89 10.74
C LYS A 369 1.56 -19.98 9.82
N LEU A 370 2.86 -19.89 10.03
CA LEU A 370 3.79 -19.14 9.17
C LEU A 370 3.85 -19.70 7.74
N PHE A 371 3.60 -21.00 7.55
CA PHE A 371 3.54 -21.62 6.23
C PHE A 371 2.10 -21.76 5.73
N THR A 372 1.18 -22.21 6.58
CA THR A 372 -0.19 -22.53 6.17
C THR A 372 -0.98 -21.29 5.72
N TYR A 373 -0.77 -20.11 6.34
CA TYR A 373 -1.50 -18.90 5.96
C TYR A 373 -1.07 -18.31 4.60
N PRO A 374 0.24 -18.16 4.31
CA PRO A 374 0.66 -17.84 2.95
C PRO A 374 0.17 -18.85 1.92
N SER A 375 0.14 -20.16 2.24
CA SER A 375 -0.38 -21.20 1.33
C SER A 375 -1.87 -21.04 1.04
N ILE A 376 -2.69 -20.76 2.05
CA ILE A 376 -4.12 -20.47 1.88
C ILE A 376 -4.32 -19.21 1.01
N SER A 377 -3.57 -18.14 1.30
CA SER A 377 -3.62 -16.92 0.50
C SER A 377 -3.18 -17.18 -0.95
N LEU A 378 -2.15 -18.00 -1.17
CA LEU A 378 -1.69 -18.36 -2.50
C LEU A 378 -2.77 -19.12 -3.26
N THR A 379 -3.36 -20.15 -2.66
CA THR A 379 -4.42 -20.96 -3.27
C THR A 379 -5.62 -20.09 -3.66
N LEU A 380 -6.08 -19.22 -2.77
CA LEU A 380 -7.20 -18.33 -3.03
C LEU A 380 -6.87 -17.27 -4.10
N ASN A 381 -5.65 -16.76 -4.13
CA ASN A 381 -5.25 -15.83 -5.18
C ASN A 381 -5.10 -16.50 -6.54
N VAL A 382 -4.61 -17.76 -6.60
CA VAL A 382 -4.61 -18.54 -7.85
C VAL A 382 -6.03 -18.78 -8.34
N LEU A 383 -6.93 -19.21 -7.46
CA LEU A 383 -8.35 -19.37 -7.79
C LEU A 383 -8.98 -18.07 -8.28
N TYR A 384 -8.68 -16.96 -7.61
CA TYR A 384 -9.13 -15.63 -8.03
C TYR A 384 -8.68 -15.29 -9.45
N ILE A 385 -7.39 -15.50 -9.77
CA ILE A 385 -6.83 -15.23 -11.11
C ILE A 385 -7.51 -16.08 -12.18
N ILE A 386 -7.76 -17.36 -11.89
CA ILE A 386 -8.49 -18.26 -12.81
C ILE A 386 -9.92 -17.73 -13.02
N CYS A 387 -10.65 -17.42 -11.94
CA CYS A 387 -12.00 -16.86 -12.03
C CYS A 387 -12.02 -15.54 -12.79
N LEU A 388 -11.05 -14.65 -12.53
CA LEU A 388 -10.91 -13.37 -13.24
C LEU A 388 -10.74 -13.58 -14.74
N TYR A 389 -9.83 -14.49 -15.14
CA TYR A 389 -9.59 -14.82 -16.54
C TYR A 389 -10.86 -15.35 -17.22
N LEU A 390 -11.53 -16.33 -16.60
CA LEU A 390 -12.74 -16.94 -17.16
C LEU A 390 -13.89 -15.92 -17.31
N VAL A 391 -14.14 -15.13 -16.28
CA VAL A 391 -15.21 -14.12 -16.30
C VAL A 391 -14.92 -13.04 -17.34
N PHE A 392 -13.70 -12.51 -17.38
CA PHE A 392 -13.36 -11.46 -18.34
C PHE A 392 -13.37 -11.99 -19.78
N ASN A 393 -12.91 -13.19 -20.03
CA ASN A 393 -12.97 -13.80 -21.36
C ASN A 393 -14.42 -14.01 -21.85
N ALA A 394 -15.34 -14.31 -20.92
CA ALA A 394 -16.76 -14.46 -21.23
C ALA A 394 -17.47 -13.11 -21.47
N VAL A 395 -17.05 -12.05 -20.73
CA VAL A 395 -17.77 -10.77 -20.69
C VAL A 395 -17.20 -9.75 -21.69
N SER A 396 -15.90 -9.79 -21.96
CA SER A 396 -15.19 -8.82 -22.82
C SER A 396 -15.75 -8.65 -24.24
N PRO A 397 -16.38 -9.65 -24.89
CA PRO A 397 -16.98 -9.46 -26.19
C PRO A 397 -18.28 -8.62 -26.18
N PHE A 398 -18.93 -8.51 -25.00
CA PHE A 398 -20.27 -7.90 -24.88
C PHE A 398 -20.28 -6.57 -24.12
N ILE A 399 -19.27 -6.32 -23.29
CA ILE A 399 -19.21 -5.12 -22.44
C ILE A 399 -18.02 -4.26 -22.82
N TYR A 400 -18.31 -3.02 -23.25
CA TYR A 400 -17.34 -2.03 -23.71
C TYR A 400 -17.14 -0.90 -22.68
N ASP A 401 -18.02 -0.79 -21.69
CA ASP A 401 -17.93 0.22 -20.65
C ASP A 401 -16.84 -0.11 -19.63
N PRO A 402 -15.75 0.69 -19.53
CA PRO A 402 -14.68 0.47 -18.55
C PRO A 402 -15.17 0.45 -17.09
N SER A 403 -16.16 1.27 -16.76
CA SER A 403 -16.73 1.37 -15.41
C SER A 403 -17.39 0.06 -14.96
N MET A 404 -18.17 -0.56 -15.87
CA MET A 404 -18.80 -1.85 -15.60
C MET A 404 -17.78 -2.99 -15.47
N LEU A 405 -16.75 -3.01 -16.32
CA LEU A 405 -15.67 -3.98 -16.24
C LEU A 405 -14.90 -3.87 -14.92
N VAL A 406 -14.61 -2.64 -14.46
CA VAL A 406 -13.98 -2.40 -13.16
C VAL A 406 -14.87 -2.86 -12.01
N SER A 407 -16.19 -2.65 -12.10
CA SER A 407 -17.14 -3.13 -11.10
C SER A 407 -17.11 -4.65 -10.96
N ILE A 408 -17.08 -5.38 -12.08
CA ILE A 408 -16.94 -6.86 -12.11
C ILE A 408 -15.61 -7.27 -11.48
N TRP A 409 -14.52 -6.60 -11.84
CA TRP A 409 -13.18 -6.89 -11.29
C TRP A 409 -13.16 -6.77 -9.76
N ILE A 410 -13.64 -5.65 -9.24
CA ILE A 410 -13.65 -5.37 -7.80
C ILE A 410 -14.60 -6.33 -7.07
N LEU A 411 -15.73 -6.70 -7.67
CA LEU A 411 -16.67 -7.66 -7.09
C LEU A 411 -16.02 -9.03 -6.88
N LEU A 412 -15.28 -9.54 -7.86
CA LEU A 412 -14.51 -10.78 -7.72
C LEU A 412 -13.48 -10.66 -6.57
N GLY A 413 -12.79 -9.53 -6.48
CA GLY A 413 -11.87 -9.24 -5.38
C GLY A 413 -12.55 -9.20 -4.02
N LEU A 414 -13.73 -8.60 -3.93
CA LEU A 414 -14.55 -8.55 -2.71
C LEU A 414 -14.92 -9.95 -2.21
N ILE A 415 -15.34 -10.84 -3.12
CA ILE A 415 -15.70 -12.22 -2.76
C ILE A 415 -14.51 -12.94 -2.10
N ILE A 416 -13.33 -12.83 -2.69
CA ILE A 416 -12.11 -13.45 -2.14
C ILE A 416 -11.72 -12.84 -0.79
N ASN A 417 -11.82 -11.51 -0.65
CA ASN A 417 -11.54 -10.84 0.62
C ASN A 417 -12.53 -11.25 1.72
N LEU A 418 -13.79 -11.50 1.39
CA LEU A 418 -14.79 -12.03 2.31
C LEU A 418 -14.46 -13.45 2.75
N ILE A 419 -14.04 -14.33 1.83
CA ILE A 419 -13.64 -15.70 2.13
C ILE A 419 -12.42 -15.71 3.07
N LEU A 420 -11.41 -14.89 2.78
CA LEU A 420 -10.22 -14.74 3.64
C LEU A 420 -10.59 -14.19 5.02
N CYS A 421 -11.43 -13.17 5.08
CA CYS A 421 -11.91 -12.58 6.33
C CYS A 421 -12.64 -13.62 7.19
N LEU A 422 -13.56 -14.37 6.60
CA LEU A 422 -14.30 -15.43 7.29
C LEU A 422 -13.36 -16.52 7.81
N LYS A 423 -12.43 -16.98 6.97
CA LYS A 423 -11.43 -17.99 7.35
C LYS A 423 -10.59 -17.53 8.55
N PHE A 424 -10.02 -16.32 8.50
CA PHE A 424 -9.22 -15.79 9.59
C PHE A 424 -10.04 -15.51 10.85
N TYR A 425 -11.31 -15.13 10.71
CA TYR A 425 -12.21 -14.99 11.85
C TYR A 425 -12.49 -16.34 12.55
N LEU A 426 -12.83 -17.38 11.77
CA LEU A 426 -13.08 -18.71 12.33
C LEU A 426 -11.82 -19.27 13.02
N ASP A 427 -10.66 -19.10 12.42
CA ASP A 427 -9.40 -19.54 13.01
C ASP A 427 -9.04 -18.75 14.28
N SER A 428 -9.20 -17.42 14.28
CA SER A 428 -8.93 -16.60 15.47
C SER A 428 -9.89 -16.91 16.62
N LYS A 429 -11.16 -17.17 16.30
CA LYS A 429 -12.14 -17.64 17.28
C LYS A 429 -11.75 -18.99 17.88
N ARG A 430 -11.27 -19.93 17.04
CA ARG A 430 -10.86 -21.28 17.47
C ARG A 430 -9.57 -21.27 18.28
N ILE A 431 -8.57 -20.47 17.88
CA ILE A 431 -7.23 -20.46 18.48
C ILE A 431 -7.18 -19.59 19.73
N MET A 432 -7.81 -18.40 19.69
CA MET A 432 -7.67 -17.37 20.72
C MET A 432 -9.01 -17.03 21.42
N GLY A 433 -10.13 -17.59 20.96
CA GLY A 433 -11.46 -17.26 21.49
C GLY A 433 -11.92 -15.83 21.19
N VAL A 434 -11.37 -15.17 20.16
CA VAL A 434 -11.69 -13.78 19.79
C VAL A 434 -13.17 -13.63 19.47
N ARG A 435 -13.81 -12.62 20.05
CA ARG A 435 -15.21 -12.25 19.78
C ARG A 435 -15.27 -11.00 18.92
N PHE A 436 -16.08 -11.07 17.87
CA PHE A 436 -16.29 -9.89 17.03
C PHE A 436 -17.12 -8.84 17.78
N PRO A 437 -16.74 -7.56 17.79
CA PRO A 437 -17.38 -6.52 18.61
C PRO A 437 -18.69 -5.98 17.99
N TRP A 438 -19.70 -6.84 17.81
CA TRP A 438 -20.95 -6.52 17.10
C TRP A 438 -21.67 -5.30 17.67
N VAL A 439 -21.70 -5.15 19.01
CA VAL A 439 -22.36 -4.02 19.67
C VAL A 439 -21.68 -2.70 19.32
N ASN A 440 -20.35 -2.67 19.26
CA ASN A 440 -19.61 -1.47 18.87
C ASN A 440 -19.79 -1.18 17.36
N VAL A 441 -19.72 -2.22 16.54
CA VAL A 441 -19.92 -2.12 15.09
C VAL A 441 -21.29 -1.57 14.74
N SER A 442 -22.35 -2.00 15.42
CA SER A 442 -23.71 -1.45 15.19
C SER A 442 -23.79 0.05 15.50
N LYS A 443 -23.12 0.53 16.56
CA LYS A 443 -23.04 1.96 16.86
C LYS A 443 -22.27 2.74 15.78
N TYR A 444 -21.13 2.20 15.31
CA TYR A 444 -20.33 2.83 14.26
C TYR A 444 -21.11 2.89 12.94
N MET A 445 -21.80 1.81 12.59
CA MET A 445 -22.63 1.74 11.39
C MET A 445 -23.81 2.73 11.45
N PHE A 446 -24.49 2.80 12.60
CA PHE A 446 -25.61 3.73 12.80
C PHE A 446 -25.16 5.19 12.71
N SER A 447 -24.07 5.56 13.41
CA SER A 447 -23.52 6.92 13.34
C SER A 447 -23.04 7.28 11.94
N SER A 448 -22.45 6.31 11.22
CA SER A 448 -22.02 6.49 9.83
C SER A 448 -23.20 6.62 8.87
N ALA A 449 -24.31 5.93 9.13
CA ALA A 449 -25.53 6.04 8.32
C ALA A 449 -26.19 7.42 8.47
N ILE A 450 -26.20 8.00 9.69
CA ILE A 450 -26.66 9.38 9.90
C ILE A 450 -25.75 10.36 9.13
N MET A 451 -24.43 10.19 9.22
CA MET A 451 -23.46 10.98 8.45
C MET A 451 -23.71 10.86 6.95
N PHE A 452 -23.89 9.65 6.44
CA PHE A 452 -24.21 9.40 5.02
C PHE A 452 -25.45 10.16 4.59
N SER A 453 -26.56 10.02 5.34
CA SER A 453 -27.82 10.70 5.03
C SER A 453 -27.65 12.22 4.98
N MET A 454 -26.91 12.79 5.93
CA MET A 454 -26.65 14.23 5.96
C MET A 454 -25.80 14.69 4.76
N LEU A 455 -24.75 13.94 4.41
CA LEU A 455 -23.92 14.25 3.25
C LEU A 455 -24.68 14.09 1.93
N TYR A 456 -25.52 13.08 1.82
CA TYR A 456 -26.36 12.86 0.64
C TYR A 456 -27.38 14.00 0.45
N LEU A 457 -28.07 14.41 1.52
CA LEU A 457 -29.02 15.51 1.50
C LEU A 457 -28.36 16.88 1.24
N SER A 458 -27.09 17.04 1.61
CA SER A 458 -26.34 18.30 1.35
C SER A 458 -25.97 18.51 -0.10
N GLY A 459 -26.07 17.47 -0.95
CA GLY A 459 -25.68 17.53 -2.36
C GLY A 459 -24.18 17.57 -2.64
N PHE A 460 -23.34 17.45 -1.60
CA PHE A 460 -21.87 17.46 -1.78
C PHE A 460 -21.35 16.25 -2.53
N GLY A 461 -22.13 15.19 -2.64
CA GLY A 461 -21.74 13.92 -3.24
C GLY A 461 -21.79 13.87 -4.75
N THR A 462 -22.54 14.77 -5.39
CA THR A 462 -22.84 14.76 -6.83
C THR A 462 -22.17 15.90 -7.60
N VAL A 463 -21.19 16.55 -6.99
CA VAL A 463 -20.46 17.66 -7.63
C VAL A 463 -19.44 17.10 -8.60
N VAL A 464 -19.76 17.17 -9.89
CA VAL A 464 -18.88 16.78 -11.00
C VAL A 464 -18.48 18.02 -11.77
N SER A 465 -17.21 18.40 -11.71
CA SER A 465 -16.69 19.57 -12.41
C SER A 465 -15.27 19.29 -12.95
N ARG A 466 -14.93 19.96 -14.04
CA ARG A 466 -13.56 19.97 -14.56
C ARG A 466 -12.63 20.89 -13.77
N GLU A 467 -13.19 21.83 -13.01
CA GLU A 467 -12.41 22.74 -12.18
C GLU A 467 -11.99 22.06 -10.86
N PHE A 468 -10.69 21.84 -10.69
CA PHE A 468 -10.14 21.20 -9.50
C PHE A 468 -10.51 21.94 -8.20
N VAL A 469 -10.40 23.27 -8.20
CA VAL A 469 -10.60 24.09 -6.99
C VAL A 469 -12.04 23.98 -6.50
N GLU A 470 -13.00 23.92 -7.40
CA GLU A 470 -14.41 23.75 -7.08
C GLU A 470 -14.64 22.38 -6.41
N VAL A 471 -14.25 21.29 -7.08
CA VAL A 471 -14.40 19.93 -6.53
C VAL A 471 -13.67 19.76 -5.20
N PHE A 472 -12.47 20.34 -5.08
CA PHE A 472 -11.68 20.30 -3.85
C PHE A 472 -12.37 21.00 -2.69
N LYS A 473 -12.97 22.18 -2.92
CA LYS A 473 -13.74 22.89 -1.89
C LYS A 473 -14.91 22.03 -1.38
N TYR A 474 -15.74 21.50 -2.27
CA TYR A 474 -16.86 20.65 -1.89
C TYR A 474 -16.41 19.36 -1.19
N SER A 475 -15.32 18.76 -1.65
CA SER A 475 -14.73 17.59 -0.97
C SER A 475 -14.28 17.91 0.45
N LEU A 476 -13.60 19.04 0.65
CA LEU A 476 -13.11 19.45 1.97
C LEU A 476 -14.26 19.76 2.93
N PHE A 477 -15.26 20.53 2.47
CA PHE A 477 -16.45 20.85 3.27
C PHE A 477 -17.26 19.58 3.62
N GLY A 478 -17.44 18.68 2.64
CA GLY A 478 -18.14 17.42 2.86
C GLY A 478 -17.42 16.53 3.88
N VAL A 479 -16.10 16.39 3.77
CA VAL A 479 -15.31 15.62 4.76
C VAL A 479 -15.38 16.26 6.15
N ALA A 480 -15.29 17.59 6.25
CA ALA A 480 -15.38 18.29 7.53
C ALA A 480 -16.76 18.13 8.17
N LEU A 481 -17.83 18.32 7.38
CA LEU A 481 -19.22 18.12 7.82
C LEU A 481 -19.44 16.67 8.26
N GLY A 482 -19.00 15.70 7.44
CA GLY A 482 -19.13 14.28 7.75
C GLY A 482 -18.41 13.90 9.04
N ALA A 483 -17.17 14.33 9.23
CA ALA A 483 -16.40 14.08 10.44
C ALA A 483 -17.08 14.68 11.69
N MET A 484 -17.64 15.88 11.56
CA MET A 484 -18.37 16.55 12.64
C MET A 484 -19.66 15.78 13.02
N VAL A 485 -20.49 15.43 12.03
CA VAL A 485 -21.74 14.69 12.25
C VAL A 485 -21.46 13.32 12.86
N TYR A 486 -20.51 12.58 12.30
CA TYR A 486 -20.10 11.28 12.86
C TYR A 486 -19.57 11.41 14.29
N GLY A 487 -18.69 12.37 14.54
CA GLY A 487 -18.13 12.60 15.87
C GLY A 487 -19.19 12.93 16.91
N ILE A 488 -20.14 13.83 16.60
CA ILE A 488 -21.24 14.21 17.51
C ILE A 488 -22.16 13.01 17.77
N THR A 489 -22.58 12.29 16.73
CA THR A 489 -23.48 11.14 16.88
C THR A 489 -22.80 10.01 17.64
N LEU A 490 -21.54 9.71 17.36
CA LEU A 490 -20.81 8.67 18.09
C LEU A 490 -20.57 9.05 19.56
N MET A 491 -20.30 10.32 19.86
CA MET A 491 -20.24 10.81 21.26
C MET A 491 -21.53 10.59 22.03
N ALA A 492 -22.69 10.63 21.37
CA ALA A 492 -23.96 10.37 22.02
C ALA A 492 -24.14 8.90 22.42
N PHE A 493 -23.67 7.97 21.58
CA PHE A 493 -23.94 6.54 21.72
C PHE A 493 -22.80 5.70 22.28
N ASP A 494 -21.53 6.18 22.23
CA ASP A 494 -20.36 5.40 22.63
C ASP A 494 -19.56 6.06 23.76
N VAL A 495 -19.51 5.36 24.91
CA VAL A 495 -18.79 5.81 26.11
C VAL A 495 -17.27 5.73 25.91
N GLU A 496 -16.79 4.71 25.17
CA GLU A 496 -15.35 4.54 24.91
C GLU A 496 -14.82 5.70 24.05
N PHE A 497 -15.57 6.09 23.03
CA PHE A 497 -15.23 7.23 22.18
C PHE A 497 -15.23 8.56 22.97
N ARG A 498 -16.21 8.78 23.85
CA ARG A 498 -16.21 9.95 24.76
C ARG A 498 -14.94 10.03 25.61
N ARG A 499 -14.54 8.89 26.20
CA ARG A 499 -13.30 8.83 27.00
C ARG A 499 -12.05 9.12 26.17
N LEU A 500 -11.97 8.62 24.94
CA LEU A 500 -10.87 8.90 24.02
C LEU A 500 -10.74 10.39 23.73
N ILE A 501 -11.86 11.07 23.41
CA ILE A 501 -11.85 12.51 23.15
C ILE A 501 -11.47 13.31 24.40
N GLN A 502 -12.03 12.97 25.57
CA GLN A 502 -11.70 13.62 26.83
C GLN A 502 -10.22 13.46 27.19
N HIS A 503 -9.66 12.27 27.00
CA HIS A 503 -8.23 12.02 27.22
C HIS A 503 -7.34 12.81 26.25
N SER A 504 -7.72 12.88 24.99
CA SER A 504 -7.00 13.69 23.99
C SER A 504 -7.02 15.18 24.33
N ILE A 505 -8.17 15.72 24.72
CA ILE A 505 -8.32 17.12 25.11
C ILE A 505 -7.51 17.42 26.39
N SER A 506 -7.58 16.54 27.41
CA SER A 506 -6.84 16.72 28.67
C SER A 506 -5.33 16.65 28.43
N TRP A 507 -4.86 15.76 27.57
CA TRP A 507 -3.46 15.64 27.19
C TRP A 507 -2.96 16.89 26.43
N PHE A 508 -3.74 17.42 25.49
CA PHE A 508 -3.44 18.67 24.78
C PHE A 508 -3.40 19.87 25.76
N ARG A 509 -4.41 20.02 26.63
CA ARG A 509 -4.43 21.05 27.67
C ARG A 509 -3.23 20.95 28.61
N GLY A 510 -2.87 19.75 29.04
CA GLY A 510 -1.73 19.53 29.93
C GLY A 510 -0.37 19.86 29.30
N ARG A 511 -0.24 19.76 27.96
CA ARG A 511 0.99 20.15 27.24
C ARG A 511 1.06 21.65 26.93
N ILE A 512 -0.05 22.25 26.54
CA ILE A 512 -0.11 23.72 26.29
C ILE A 512 0.16 24.49 27.59
N LEU A 513 -0.43 24.06 28.71
CA LEU A 513 -0.23 24.69 30.00
C LEU A 513 1.17 24.49 30.61
N LYS A 514 1.91 23.43 30.22
CA LYS A 514 3.26 23.13 30.71
C LYS A 514 4.40 23.68 29.83
N GLY A 515 4.11 24.40 28.74
CA GLY A 515 5.13 25.05 27.89
C GLY A 515 6.19 24.11 27.30
N LYS A 516 5.96 22.78 27.30
CA LYS A 516 6.91 21.78 26.80
C LYS A 516 6.55 21.38 25.36
N PHE A 517 6.80 22.27 24.40
CA PHE A 517 7.10 21.87 23.04
C PHE A 517 8.56 21.40 23.03
N ILE A 518 8.78 20.10 23.12
CA ILE A 518 10.08 19.50 22.81
C ILE A 518 10.01 19.10 21.34
N PHE A 519 10.70 19.89 20.49
CA PHE A 519 11.13 19.48 19.16
C PHE A 519 12.12 18.31 19.25
#